data_f0915d767d9d8a521484d82b234be313
#
_entry.id   f0915d767d9d8a521484d82b234be313
#
_cell.length_a   1.000
_cell.length_b   1.000
_cell.length_c   1.000
_cell.angle_alpha   90.00
_cell.angle_beta   90.00
_cell.angle_gamma   90.00
#
_symmetry.space_group_name_H-M   'P 1'
#
loop_
_entity.id
_entity.type
_entity.pdbx_description
1 polymer ?
#
loop_
_entity_poly.entity_id
_entity_poly.type
_entity_poly.pdbx_seq_one_letter_code
_entity_poly.pdbx_strand_id
1 'polypeptide(L)'
;VSVQTIDAKMLQKMFLAGAKGLEAKKEYINELNVFPVPDGDTGTNMTMTIMAAAKDVANLQNPTLTELGKAISSGSLRGARGNSGVIMSQIFRGFVKELKGLDIIDVTALGNGVQHAAETAYKAVMKPKEGTILTVAKAGADKSMDLLVNGDTDDIIKFCDEVAAEMEEALLQTPELLPVLKQAGVVDSGGEGLMTFIRGALDALKGKATDFTVNTGTATRVVNGSVGASEEEDIRFGYCTEFIIMLERGEDVVESQLKEYLQKIGDCVVVVADDDIVKVHVHTNDPGLAIQKALTYGSLTSMKIDNMREEHQEKVIRDAQKASESASAPKKEEPRKENGFIAVAAGDGLADIFRDLGVDYVIEGGQTMNPSTDDVLSAIEQVNADNIFVLPNNGNIILAANQAKNLTEDKEVYVVPSKNIPQGIAAMISFVSGRSAAENAESMEEEMQLIKSGQVTYAVRDTNMDGKDIKQGDFMGLTDKTIVSVGSDLQGTAKELIESLLDEDSELVSLYYGSDATKEQAEQLAEDIENTHEDVEVEVQYGGQPVYSYFISVE
;
A
#
# COMPACT_ATOMS: atom_id res chain seq x y z
N VAL A 1 -31.50 -14.15 -19.84
CA VAL A 1 -31.26 -13.52 -21.15
C VAL A 1 -29.84 -13.84 -21.54
N SER A 2 -29.62 -14.50 -22.68
CA SER A 2 -28.28 -14.79 -23.21
C SER A 2 -27.63 -13.47 -23.65
N VAL A 3 -26.38 -13.25 -23.26
CA VAL A 3 -25.54 -12.10 -23.65
C VAL A 3 -24.43 -12.64 -24.55
N GLN A 4 -24.38 -12.20 -25.81
CA GLN A 4 -23.36 -12.69 -26.76
C GLN A 4 -22.18 -11.75 -26.90
N THR A 5 -22.34 -10.47 -26.54
CA THR A 5 -21.27 -9.46 -26.65
C THR A 5 -21.32 -8.45 -25.52
N ILE A 6 -20.17 -7.93 -25.16
CA ILE A 6 -19.99 -6.81 -24.22
C ILE A 6 -19.51 -5.60 -25.02
N ASP A 7 -20.22 -4.49 -24.91
CA ASP A 7 -19.80 -3.20 -25.46
C ASP A 7 -18.97 -2.41 -24.42
N ALA A 8 -18.38 -1.30 -24.84
CA ALA A 8 -17.57 -0.45 -23.97
C ALA A 8 -18.35 0.09 -22.76
N LYS A 9 -19.65 0.38 -22.91
CA LYS A 9 -20.48 0.89 -21.82
C LYS A 9 -20.78 -0.18 -20.78
N MET A 10 -20.98 -1.42 -21.20
CA MET A 10 -21.15 -2.55 -20.28
C MET A 10 -19.83 -2.86 -19.56
N LEU A 11 -18.69 -2.88 -20.27
CA LEU A 11 -17.39 -3.08 -19.66
C LEU A 11 -17.06 -1.96 -18.64
N GLN A 12 -17.39 -0.70 -18.94
CA GLN A 12 -17.27 0.42 -18.01
C GLN A 12 -18.04 0.16 -16.71
N LYS A 13 -19.29 -0.28 -16.81
CA LYS A 13 -20.12 -0.62 -15.64
C LYS A 13 -19.54 -1.81 -14.86
N MET A 14 -19.09 -2.84 -15.55
CA MET A 14 -18.47 -4.02 -14.93
C MET A 14 -17.22 -3.62 -14.13
N PHE A 15 -16.37 -2.77 -14.71
CA PHE A 15 -15.16 -2.31 -14.05
C PHE A 15 -15.47 -1.48 -12.79
N LEU A 16 -16.40 -0.53 -12.88
CA LEU A 16 -16.80 0.32 -11.75
C LEU A 16 -17.48 -0.49 -10.63
N ALA A 17 -18.31 -1.48 -10.97
CA ALA A 17 -18.93 -2.36 -9.98
C ALA A 17 -17.89 -3.27 -9.30
N GLY A 18 -16.92 -3.79 -10.04
CA GLY A 18 -15.81 -4.55 -9.48
C GLY A 18 -14.97 -3.70 -8.51
N ALA A 19 -14.67 -2.45 -8.88
CA ALA A 19 -13.93 -1.52 -8.03
C ALA A 19 -14.67 -1.24 -6.71
N LYS A 20 -15.99 -1.02 -6.76
CA LYS A 20 -16.82 -0.84 -5.57
C LYS A 20 -16.91 -2.09 -4.71
N GLY A 21 -17.04 -3.25 -5.32
CA GLY A 21 -17.01 -4.52 -4.60
C GLY A 21 -15.74 -4.69 -3.78
N LEU A 22 -14.60 -4.33 -4.37
CA LEU A 22 -13.31 -4.37 -3.71
C LEU A 22 -13.21 -3.33 -2.57
N GLU A 23 -13.66 -2.09 -2.81
CA GLU A 23 -13.69 -1.04 -1.80
C GLU A 23 -14.54 -1.44 -0.59
N ALA A 24 -15.71 -2.02 -0.82
CA ALA A 24 -16.62 -2.46 0.25
C ALA A 24 -16.07 -3.61 1.11
N LYS A 25 -15.18 -4.45 0.55
CA LYS A 25 -14.57 -5.57 1.26
C LYS A 25 -13.09 -5.35 1.62
N LYS A 26 -12.61 -4.12 1.51
CA LYS A 26 -11.21 -3.76 1.75
C LYS A 26 -10.67 -4.29 3.09
N GLU A 27 -11.40 -4.05 4.17
CA GLU A 27 -10.98 -4.46 5.51
C GLU A 27 -10.97 -5.99 5.66
N TYR A 28 -11.99 -6.67 5.15
CA TYR A 28 -12.01 -8.15 5.14
C TYR A 28 -10.80 -8.74 4.39
N ILE A 29 -10.40 -8.15 3.26
CA ILE A 29 -9.23 -8.60 2.50
C ILE A 29 -7.94 -8.30 3.27
N ASN A 30 -7.87 -7.17 4.01
CA ASN A 30 -6.77 -6.87 4.92
C ASN A 30 -6.65 -7.93 6.02
N GLU A 31 -7.77 -8.38 6.59
CA GLU A 31 -7.80 -9.44 7.61
C GLU A 31 -7.30 -10.80 7.12
N LEU A 32 -7.46 -11.10 5.83
CA LEU A 32 -6.92 -12.31 5.21
C LEU A 32 -5.41 -12.25 4.99
N ASN A 33 -4.82 -11.07 5.01
CA ASN A 33 -3.38 -10.90 4.91
C ASN A 33 -2.71 -11.29 6.24
N VAL A 34 -2.40 -12.57 6.35
CA VAL A 34 -2.02 -13.26 7.58
C VAL A 34 -0.54 -13.26 7.87
N PHE A 35 0.17 -12.32 7.44
CA PHE A 35 1.50 -12.15 8.00
C PHE A 35 1.33 -11.67 9.45
N PRO A 36 2.13 -12.15 10.40
CA PRO A 36 1.96 -11.79 11.81
C PRO A 36 2.28 -10.33 12.11
N VAL A 37 2.74 -9.57 11.13
CA VAL A 37 3.05 -8.13 11.19
C VAL A 37 1.78 -7.33 10.92
N PRO A 38 1.55 -6.19 11.57
CA PRO A 38 0.35 -5.38 11.37
C PRO A 38 0.38 -4.56 10.09
N ASP A 39 0.93 -5.08 9.01
CA ASP A 39 0.94 -4.48 7.67
C ASP A 39 -0.21 -4.98 6.78
N GLY A 40 -1.20 -5.70 7.34
CA GLY A 40 -2.35 -6.25 6.64
C GLY A 40 -3.03 -5.28 5.67
N ASP A 41 -2.31 -4.95 4.59
CA ASP A 41 -2.56 -3.82 3.71
C ASP A 41 -2.99 -4.24 2.30
N THR A 42 -3.11 -5.56 2.03
CA THR A 42 -3.46 -6.10 0.70
C THR A 42 -4.74 -5.50 0.15
N GLY A 43 -5.81 -5.47 0.95
CA GLY A 43 -7.08 -4.88 0.55
C GLY A 43 -6.97 -3.38 0.29
N THR A 44 -6.19 -2.67 1.11
CA THR A 44 -5.92 -1.25 0.95
C THR A 44 -5.14 -0.97 -0.34
N ASN A 45 -4.05 -1.70 -0.58
CA ASN A 45 -3.22 -1.55 -1.79
C ASN A 45 -4.01 -1.84 -3.06
N MET A 46 -4.77 -2.94 -3.09
CA MET A 46 -5.61 -3.30 -4.24
C MET A 46 -6.71 -2.28 -4.47
N THR A 47 -7.40 -1.83 -3.41
CA THR A 47 -8.46 -0.81 -3.52
C THR A 47 -7.90 0.51 -4.05
N MET A 48 -6.81 1.02 -3.49
CA MET A 48 -6.21 2.29 -3.96
C MET A 48 -5.76 2.20 -5.42
N THR A 49 -5.18 1.07 -5.82
CA THR A 49 -4.78 0.80 -7.20
C THR A 49 -5.96 0.87 -8.16
N ILE A 50 -7.06 0.18 -7.83
CA ILE A 50 -8.25 0.12 -8.69
C ILE A 50 -9.02 1.43 -8.69
N MET A 51 -9.12 2.12 -7.56
CA MET A 51 -9.83 3.40 -7.47
C MET A 51 -9.11 4.51 -8.25
N ALA A 52 -7.78 4.45 -8.42
CA ALA A 52 -7.05 5.32 -9.33
C ALA A 52 -7.54 5.16 -10.79
N ALA A 53 -7.66 3.91 -11.26
CA ALA A 53 -8.21 3.64 -12.59
C ALA A 53 -9.71 3.95 -12.69
N ALA A 54 -10.49 3.65 -11.64
CA ALA A 54 -11.93 3.89 -11.62
C ALA A 54 -12.30 5.38 -11.76
N LYS A 55 -11.47 6.29 -11.24
CA LYS A 55 -11.63 7.74 -11.47
C LYS A 55 -11.51 8.11 -12.94
N ASP A 56 -10.50 7.59 -13.63
CA ASP A 56 -10.29 7.85 -15.05
C ASP A 56 -11.42 7.25 -15.87
N VAL A 57 -11.82 6.00 -15.57
CA VAL A 57 -12.92 5.27 -16.22
C VAL A 57 -14.26 5.99 -16.04
N ALA A 58 -14.57 6.48 -14.83
CA ALA A 58 -15.83 7.17 -14.55
C ALA A 58 -15.96 8.51 -15.30
N ASN A 59 -14.85 9.17 -15.60
CA ASN A 59 -14.83 10.44 -16.32
C ASN A 59 -15.06 10.29 -17.84
N LEU A 60 -14.99 9.08 -18.39
CA LEU A 60 -15.19 8.84 -19.82
C LEU A 60 -16.69 8.89 -20.17
N GLN A 61 -17.02 9.71 -21.16
CA GLN A 61 -18.37 9.80 -21.72
C GLN A 61 -18.43 9.05 -23.05
N ASN A 62 -19.22 7.95 -23.10
CA ASN A 62 -19.37 7.09 -24.27
C ASN A 62 -18.02 6.63 -24.87
N PRO A 63 -17.15 5.99 -24.07
CA PRO A 63 -15.84 5.57 -24.53
C PRO A 63 -15.92 4.47 -25.59
N THR A 64 -14.91 4.38 -26.43
CA THR A 64 -14.57 3.17 -27.18
C THR A 64 -13.89 2.16 -26.24
N LEU A 65 -13.83 0.88 -26.65
CA LEU A 65 -13.09 -0.15 -25.90
C LEU A 65 -11.60 0.20 -25.78
N THR A 66 -11.01 0.82 -26.80
CA THR A 66 -9.62 1.27 -26.80
C THR A 66 -9.36 2.38 -25.77
N GLU A 67 -10.24 3.39 -25.68
CA GLU A 67 -10.12 4.48 -24.70
C GLU A 67 -10.33 3.97 -23.28
N LEU A 68 -11.31 3.10 -23.10
CA LEU A 68 -11.60 2.48 -21.81
C LEU A 68 -10.42 1.60 -21.35
N GLY A 69 -9.89 0.76 -22.24
CA GLY A 69 -8.72 -0.07 -21.97
C GLY A 69 -7.49 0.78 -21.59
N LYS A 70 -7.27 1.92 -22.25
CA LYS A 70 -6.19 2.86 -21.89
C LYS A 70 -6.40 3.45 -20.50
N ALA A 71 -7.61 3.88 -20.16
CA ALA A 71 -7.92 4.43 -18.83
C ALA A 71 -7.70 3.38 -17.72
N ILE A 72 -8.19 2.16 -17.92
CA ILE A 72 -7.99 1.04 -16.99
C ILE A 72 -6.50 0.74 -16.80
N SER A 73 -5.76 0.54 -17.89
CA SER A 73 -4.34 0.16 -17.85
C SER A 73 -3.48 1.28 -17.25
N SER A 74 -3.59 2.51 -17.75
CA SER A 74 -2.77 3.63 -17.28
C SER A 74 -3.10 4.02 -15.85
N GLY A 75 -4.39 4.10 -15.48
CA GLY A 75 -4.82 4.47 -14.15
C GLY A 75 -4.40 3.45 -13.09
N SER A 76 -4.60 2.15 -13.36
CA SER A 76 -4.16 1.09 -12.43
C SER A 76 -2.63 1.00 -12.33
N LEU A 77 -1.90 1.21 -13.44
CA LEU A 77 -0.45 1.17 -13.49
C LEU A 77 0.19 2.26 -12.60
N ARG A 78 -0.27 3.49 -12.74
CA ARG A 78 0.22 4.64 -11.96
C ARG A 78 -0.21 4.57 -10.50
N GLY A 79 -1.44 4.15 -10.24
CA GLY A 79 -1.96 4.00 -8.89
C GLY A 79 -1.50 2.74 -8.17
N ALA A 80 -0.70 1.87 -8.79
CA ALA A 80 -0.30 0.59 -8.23
C ALA A 80 0.51 0.74 -6.95
N ARG A 81 0.04 0.08 -5.88
CA ARG A 81 0.66 0.09 -4.56
C ARG A 81 0.88 -1.32 -4.06
N GLY A 82 2.02 -1.55 -3.42
CA GLY A 82 2.40 -2.86 -2.90
C GLY A 82 2.46 -3.94 -3.98
N ASN A 83 2.84 -5.15 -3.60
CA ASN A 83 2.92 -6.28 -4.54
C ASN A 83 1.55 -6.64 -5.14
N SER A 84 0.50 -6.67 -4.31
CA SER A 84 -0.86 -7.03 -4.72
C SER A 84 -1.45 -6.04 -5.73
N GLY A 85 -1.27 -4.74 -5.50
CA GLY A 85 -1.73 -3.70 -6.43
C GLY A 85 -0.96 -3.73 -7.74
N VAL A 86 0.36 -3.91 -7.71
CA VAL A 86 1.17 -4.03 -8.92
C VAL A 86 0.75 -5.25 -9.75
N ILE A 87 0.60 -6.43 -9.12
CA ILE A 87 0.15 -7.64 -9.81
C ILE A 87 -1.23 -7.43 -10.44
N MET A 88 -2.17 -6.84 -9.69
CA MET A 88 -3.51 -6.54 -10.19
C MET A 88 -3.48 -5.56 -11.38
N SER A 89 -2.61 -4.54 -11.35
CA SER A 89 -2.43 -3.63 -12.48
C SER A 89 -1.92 -4.35 -13.74
N GLN A 90 -1.06 -5.37 -13.58
CA GLN A 90 -0.56 -6.17 -14.67
C GLN A 90 -1.62 -7.14 -15.24
N ILE A 91 -2.51 -7.67 -14.39
CA ILE A 91 -3.69 -8.44 -14.82
C ILE A 91 -4.55 -7.56 -15.74
N PHE A 92 -4.88 -6.34 -15.35
CA PHE A 92 -5.67 -5.43 -16.20
C PHE A 92 -4.93 -5.03 -17.46
N ARG A 93 -3.63 -4.75 -17.36
CA ARG A 93 -2.81 -4.41 -18.53
C ARG A 93 -2.77 -5.54 -19.55
N GLY A 94 -2.67 -6.79 -19.10
CA GLY A 94 -2.75 -7.96 -19.98
C GLY A 94 -4.11 -8.09 -20.65
N PHE A 95 -5.18 -7.98 -19.85
CA PHE A 95 -6.57 -8.08 -20.35
C PHE A 95 -6.89 -7.05 -21.43
N VAL A 96 -6.58 -5.77 -21.20
CA VAL A 96 -6.95 -4.69 -22.13
C VAL A 96 -6.17 -4.70 -23.44
N LYS A 97 -5.09 -5.48 -23.56
CA LYS A 97 -4.38 -5.64 -24.85
C LYS A 97 -5.29 -6.20 -25.94
N GLU A 98 -6.20 -7.11 -25.57
CA GLU A 98 -7.17 -7.71 -26.51
C GLU A 98 -8.28 -6.74 -26.90
N LEU A 99 -8.48 -5.66 -26.17
CA LEU A 99 -9.55 -4.69 -26.45
C LEU A 99 -9.16 -3.71 -27.56
N LYS A 100 -7.91 -3.67 -27.95
CA LYS A 100 -7.40 -2.68 -28.92
C LYS A 100 -7.97 -2.93 -30.33
N GLY A 101 -8.75 -1.96 -30.81
CA GLY A 101 -9.34 -2.00 -32.16
C GLY A 101 -10.61 -2.82 -32.25
N LEU A 102 -11.16 -3.31 -31.13
CA LEU A 102 -12.46 -3.96 -31.10
C LEU A 102 -13.58 -2.95 -30.81
N ASP A 103 -14.74 -3.18 -31.43
CA ASP A 103 -15.98 -2.46 -31.12
C ASP A 103 -16.82 -3.18 -30.06
N ILE A 104 -16.71 -4.50 -30.00
CA ILE A 104 -17.39 -5.40 -29.06
C ILE A 104 -16.45 -6.51 -28.61
N ILE A 105 -16.72 -7.06 -27.42
CA ILE A 105 -16.04 -8.24 -26.88
C ILE A 105 -16.98 -9.43 -26.98
N ASP A 106 -16.61 -10.44 -27.73
CA ASP A 106 -17.24 -11.76 -27.76
C ASP A 106 -16.55 -12.74 -26.80
N VAL A 107 -17.03 -13.97 -26.73
CA VAL A 107 -16.45 -15.02 -25.88
C VAL A 107 -14.97 -15.26 -26.22
N THR A 108 -14.59 -15.20 -27.50
CA THR A 108 -13.20 -15.44 -27.94
C THR A 108 -12.28 -14.31 -27.47
N ALA A 109 -12.66 -13.06 -27.69
CA ALA A 109 -11.88 -11.91 -27.23
C ALA A 109 -11.77 -11.87 -25.70
N LEU A 110 -12.86 -12.23 -25.00
CA LEU A 110 -12.88 -12.31 -23.55
C LEU A 110 -11.90 -13.38 -23.02
N GLY A 111 -11.95 -14.59 -23.56
CA GLY A 111 -11.08 -15.69 -23.15
C GLY A 111 -9.61 -15.40 -23.42
N ASN A 112 -9.27 -14.86 -24.60
CA ASN A 112 -7.92 -14.41 -24.91
C ASN A 112 -7.46 -13.30 -23.96
N GLY A 113 -8.35 -12.36 -23.59
CA GLY A 113 -8.07 -11.31 -22.62
C GLY A 113 -7.72 -11.87 -21.24
N VAL A 114 -8.45 -12.87 -20.75
CA VAL A 114 -8.17 -13.56 -19.48
C VAL A 114 -6.82 -14.30 -19.54
N GLN A 115 -6.51 -14.96 -20.67
CA GLN A 115 -5.21 -15.62 -20.88
C GLN A 115 -4.07 -14.62 -20.81
N HIS A 116 -4.14 -13.52 -21.56
CA HIS A 116 -3.10 -12.49 -21.56
C HIS A 116 -2.97 -11.77 -20.21
N ALA A 117 -4.05 -11.67 -19.44
CA ALA A 117 -4.04 -11.13 -18.09
C ALA A 117 -3.13 -11.95 -17.18
N ALA A 118 -3.33 -13.28 -17.15
CA ALA A 118 -2.50 -14.17 -16.33
C ALA A 118 -1.03 -14.18 -16.80
N GLU A 119 -0.78 -14.30 -18.11
CA GLU A 119 0.58 -14.28 -18.66
C GLU A 119 1.34 -12.99 -18.32
N THR A 120 0.67 -11.84 -18.42
CA THR A 120 1.30 -10.54 -18.12
C THR A 120 1.64 -10.41 -16.64
N ALA A 121 0.76 -10.88 -15.75
CA ALA A 121 0.99 -10.89 -14.31
C ALA A 121 2.16 -11.81 -13.92
N TYR A 122 2.22 -13.02 -14.47
CA TYR A 122 3.34 -13.94 -14.21
C TYR A 122 4.69 -13.38 -14.68
N LYS A 123 4.74 -12.70 -15.84
CA LYS A 123 5.96 -12.07 -16.36
C LYS A 123 6.44 -10.90 -15.51
N ALA A 124 5.55 -10.25 -14.79
CA ALA A 124 5.89 -9.10 -13.95
C ALA A 124 6.53 -9.49 -12.61
N VAL A 125 6.40 -10.75 -12.19
CA VAL A 125 6.93 -11.26 -10.92
C VAL A 125 8.17 -12.11 -11.17
N MET A 126 9.32 -11.69 -10.62
CA MET A 126 10.59 -12.40 -10.83
C MET A 126 10.59 -13.85 -10.29
N LYS A 127 9.90 -14.10 -9.19
CA LYS A 127 9.77 -15.42 -8.56
C LYS A 127 8.30 -15.69 -8.23
N PRO A 128 7.47 -16.08 -9.20
CA PRO A 128 6.07 -16.41 -8.96
C PRO A 128 5.94 -17.53 -7.91
N LYS A 129 4.99 -17.35 -6.99
CA LYS A 129 4.66 -18.37 -5.99
C LYS A 129 3.26 -18.89 -6.24
N GLU A 130 3.12 -20.23 -6.22
CA GLU A 130 1.81 -20.88 -6.26
C GLU A 130 1.09 -20.71 -4.91
N GLY A 131 -0.24 -20.77 -4.95
CA GLY A 131 -1.09 -20.49 -3.79
C GLY A 131 -1.34 -18.99 -3.56
N THR A 132 -1.19 -18.16 -4.61
CA THR A 132 -1.39 -16.71 -4.55
C THR A 132 -2.38 -16.23 -5.62
N ILE A 133 -2.65 -14.92 -5.68
CA ILE A 133 -3.43 -14.26 -6.75
C ILE A 133 -3.04 -14.75 -8.16
N LEU A 134 -1.76 -15.08 -8.38
CA LEU A 134 -1.28 -15.60 -9.66
C LEU A 134 -1.89 -16.96 -9.99
N THR A 135 -1.99 -17.85 -9.01
CA THR A 135 -2.62 -19.17 -9.17
C THR A 135 -4.10 -19.04 -9.51
N VAL A 136 -4.81 -18.12 -8.84
CA VAL A 136 -6.22 -17.83 -9.12
C VAL A 136 -6.41 -17.27 -10.53
N ALA A 137 -5.56 -16.32 -10.95
CA ALA A 137 -5.61 -15.75 -12.30
C ALA A 137 -5.30 -16.81 -13.37
N LYS A 138 -4.33 -17.71 -13.12
CA LYS A 138 -3.98 -18.80 -14.04
C LYS A 138 -5.12 -19.82 -14.19
N ALA A 139 -5.78 -20.19 -13.09
CA ALA A 139 -6.92 -21.10 -13.16
C ALA A 139 -8.04 -20.53 -14.06
N GLY A 140 -8.32 -19.23 -13.97
CA GLY A 140 -9.24 -18.57 -14.88
C GLY A 140 -8.78 -18.58 -16.35
N ALA A 141 -7.50 -18.38 -16.59
CA ALA A 141 -6.90 -18.45 -17.93
C ALA A 141 -7.00 -19.85 -18.54
N ASP A 142 -6.58 -20.86 -17.80
CA ASP A 142 -6.60 -22.26 -18.24
C ASP A 142 -8.04 -22.69 -18.54
N LYS A 143 -9.01 -22.36 -17.67
CA LYS A 143 -10.43 -22.64 -17.89
C LYS A 143 -11.00 -21.90 -19.08
N SER A 144 -10.62 -20.63 -19.28
CA SER A 144 -11.05 -19.85 -20.44
C SER A 144 -10.61 -20.50 -21.75
N MET A 145 -9.36 -20.94 -21.82
CA MET A 145 -8.84 -21.60 -23.01
C MET A 145 -9.47 -22.98 -23.25
N ASP A 146 -9.72 -23.75 -22.17
CA ASP A 146 -10.45 -25.03 -22.29
C ASP A 146 -11.86 -24.81 -22.87
N LEU A 147 -12.59 -23.80 -22.38
CA LEU A 147 -13.92 -23.47 -22.88
C LEU A 147 -13.92 -22.97 -24.34
N LEU A 148 -12.86 -22.26 -24.78
CA LEU A 148 -12.73 -21.84 -26.17
C LEU A 148 -12.45 -23.02 -27.12
N VAL A 149 -11.73 -24.03 -26.66
CA VAL A 149 -11.37 -25.20 -27.47
C VAL A 149 -12.48 -26.27 -27.46
N ASN A 150 -13.07 -26.54 -26.30
CA ASN A 150 -13.97 -27.67 -26.07
C ASN A 150 -15.40 -27.24 -25.73
N GLY A 151 -15.64 -25.95 -25.55
CA GLY A 151 -16.95 -25.42 -25.14
C GLY A 151 -17.86 -25.11 -26.33
N ASP A 152 -19.19 -25.23 -26.10
CA ASP A 152 -20.24 -24.96 -27.07
C ASP A 152 -21.05 -23.71 -26.69
N THR A 153 -20.44 -22.68 -26.05
CA THR A 153 -21.21 -21.54 -25.58
C THR A 153 -20.79 -20.22 -26.19
N ASP A 154 -21.73 -19.54 -26.82
CA ASP A 154 -21.61 -18.14 -27.22
C ASP A 154 -22.21 -17.19 -26.15
N ASP A 155 -22.68 -17.73 -25.02
CA ASP A 155 -23.25 -16.97 -23.93
C ASP A 155 -22.15 -16.55 -22.95
N ILE A 156 -21.82 -15.26 -22.99
CA ILE A 156 -20.77 -14.66 -22.15
C ILE A 156 -21.05 -14.85 -20.66
N ILE A 157 -22.33 -14.78 -20.22
CA ILE A 157 -22.68 -14.98 -18.80
C ILE A 157 -22.32 -16.39 -18.36
N LYS A 158 -22.68 -17.40 -19.17
CA LYS A 158 -22.35 -18.79 -18.87
C LYS A 158 -20.85 -19.02 -18.89
N PHE A 159 -20.13 -18.48 -19.89
CA PHE A 159 -18.67 -18.54 -19.96
C PHE A 159 -18.01 -17.94 -18.71
N CYS A 160 -18.40 -16.72 -18.33
CA CYS A 160 -17.86 -16.04 -17.17
C CYS A 160 -18.17 -16.78 -15.85
N ASP A 161 -19.37 -17.37 -15.73
CA ASP A 161 -19.73 -18.14 -14.54
C ASP A 161 -18.88 -19.39 -14.37
N GLU A 162 -18.58 -20.11 -15.46
CA GLU A 162 -17.71 -21.29 -15.43
C GLU A 162 -16.25 -20.92 -15.12
N VAL A 163 -15.74 -19.82 -15.72
CA VAL A 163 -14.40 -19.31 -15.42
C VAL A 163 -14.29 -18.85 -13.97
N ALA A 164 -15.27 -18.08 -13.48
CA ALA A 164 -15.28 -17.62 -12.10
C ALA A 164 -15.38 -18.76 -11.08
N ALA A 165 -16.12 -19.82 -11.39
CA ALA A 165 -16.22 -21.01 -10.53
C ALA A 165 -14.87 -21.73 -10.41
N GLU A 166 -14.11 -21.87 -11.49
CA GLU A 166 -12.77 -22.46 -11.47
C GLU A 166 -11.80 -21.61 -10.66
N MET A 167 -11.86 -20.28 -10.83
CA MET A 167 -11.05 -19.34 -10.04
C MET A 167 -11.40 -19.41 -8.55
N GLU A 168 -12.69 -19.55 -8.21
CA GLU A 168 -13.13 -19.73 -6.83
C GLU A 168 -12.58 -21.03 -6.21
N GLU A 169 -12.62 -22.13 -6.96
CA GLU A 169 -12.03 -23.40 -6.52
C GLU A 169 -10.52 -23.27 -6.29
N ALA A 170 -9.80 -22.62 -7.22
CA ALA A 170 -8.39 -22.36 -7.07
C ALA A 170 -8.08 -21.48 -5.84
N LEU A 171 -8.91 -20.47 -5.55
CA LEU A 171 -8.78 -19.66 -4.35
C LEU A 171 -8.91 -20.50 -3.08
N LEU A 172 -9.92 -21.37 -3.01
CA LEU A 172 -10.12 -22.25 -1.87
C LEU A 172 -8.99 -23.27 -1.68
N GLN A 173 -8.22 -23.57 -2.73
CA GLN A 173 -7.08 -24.48 -2.69
C GLN A 173 -5.76 -23.76 -2.35
N THR A 174 -5.72 -22.42 -2.30
CA THR A 174 -4.48 -21.68 -1.98
C THR A 174 -3.83 -22.10 -0.66
N PRO A 175 -4.56 -22.47 0.43
CA PRO A 175 -3.94 -22.95 1.66
C PRO A 175 -3.20 -24.29 1.51
N GLU A 176 -3.60 -25.13 0.54
CA GLU A 176 -2.90 -26.40 0.30
C GLU A 176 -1.59 -26.20 -0.48
N LEU A 177 -1.47 -25.10 -1.21
CA LEU A 177 -0.31 -24.76 -1.99
C LEU A 177 0.71 -23.90 -1.22
N LEU A 178 0.23 -23.11 -0.26
CA LEU A 178 1.07 -22.20 0.53
C LEU A 178 0.89 -22.47 2.03
N PRO A 179 1.88 -23.13 2.67
CA PRO A 179 1.75 -23.60 4.05
C PRO A 179 1.38 -22.54 5.09
N VAL A 180 1.82 -21.29 4.89
CA VAL A 180 1.51 -20.16 5.79
C VAL A 180 0.00 -19.87 5.85
N LEU A 181 -0.70 -19.97 4.71
CA LEU A 181 -2.15 -19.79 4.64
C LEU A 181 -2.89 -20.92 5.35
N LYS A 182 -2.38 -22.15 5.21
CA LYS A 182 -2.94 -23.33 5.88
C LYS A 182 -2.81 -23.22 7.40
N GLN A 183 -1.66 -22.78 7.89
CA GLN A 183 -1.42 -22.56 9.32
C GLN A 183 -2.38 -21.51 9.89
N ALA A 184 -2.61 -20.43 9.15
CA ALA A 184 -3.51 -19.36 9.54
C ALA A 184 -5.00 -19.68 9.30
N GLY A 185 -5.33 -20.75 8.58
CA GLY A 185 -6.71 -21.14 8.27
C GLY A 185 -7.44 -20.18 7.33
N VAL A 186 -6.71 -19.51 6.43
CA VAL A 186 -7.27 -18.49 5.51
C VAL A 186 -6.86 -18.78 4.05
N VAL A 187 -7.57 -18.18 3.11
CA VAL A 187 -7.22 -18.16 1.68
C VAL A 187 -6.27 -16.99 1.38
N ASP A 188 -5.67 -16.98 0.18
CA ASP A 188 -4.82 -15.87 -0.26
C ASP A 188 -5.61 -14.56 -0.35
N SER A 189 -5.15 -13.52 0.34
CA SER A 189 -5.79 -12.20 0.39
C SER A 189 -5.83 -11.52 -0.99
N GLY A 190 -4.76 -11.63 -1.77
CA GLY A 190 -4.71 -11.11 -3.14
C GLY A 190 -5.67 -11.83 -4.07
N GLY A 191 -5.77 -13.15 -3.95
CA GLY A 191 -6.74 -13.99 -4.67
C GLY A 191 -8.19 -13.64 -4.32
N GLU A 192 -8.51 -13.45 -3.03
CA GLU A 192 -9.85 -12.99 -2.62
C GLU A 192 -10.15 -11.58 -3.14
N GLY A 193 -9.17 -10.68 -3.15
CA GLY A 193 -9.31 -9.35 -3.74
C GLY A 193 -9.65 -9.41 -5.24
N LEU A 194 -8.96 -10.26 -6.00
CA LEU A 194 -9.25 -10.49 -7.41
C LEU A 194 -10.66 -11.05 -7.60
N MET A 195 -11.03 -12.08 -6.84
CA MET A 195 -12.38 -12.68 -6.90
C MET A 195 -13.46 -11.70 -6.49
N THR A 196 -13.22 -10.86 -5.50
CA THR A 196 -14.18 -9.81 -5.10
C THR A 196 -14.44 -8.82 -6.25
N PHE A 197 -13.38 -8.39 -6.95
CA PHE A 197 -13.53 -7.55 -8.15
C PHE A 197 -14.32 -8.27 -9.25
N ILE A 198 -14.00 -9.53 -9.55
CA ILE A 198 -14.69 -10.33 -10.59
C ILE A 198 -16.16 -10.56 -10.25
N ARG A 199 -16.49 -10.89 -8.99
CA ARG A 199 -17.89 -11.04 -8.55
C ARG A 199 -18.67 -9.74 -8.75
N GLY A 200 -18.12 -8.58 -8.41
CA GLY A 200 -18.74 -7.28 -8.66
C GLY A 200 -18.97 -7.00 -10.15
N ALA A 201 -17.98 -7.29 -11.00
CA ALA A 201 -18.09 -7.15 -12.45
C ALA A 201 -19.18 -8.06 -13.05
N LEU A 202 -19.27 -9.31 -12.58
CA LEU A 202 -20.29 -10.26 -13.00
C LEU A 202 -21.70 -9.86 -12.55
N ASP A 203 -21.84 -9.27 -11.36
CA ASP A 203 -23.14 -8.76 -10.89
C ASP A 203 -23.62 -7.59 -11.77
N ALA A 204 -22.71 -6.74 -12.25
CA ALA A 204 -23.06 -5.72 -13.24
C ALA A 204 -23.48 -6.32 -14.59
N LEU A 205 -22.74 -7.30 -15.10
CA LEU A 205 -23.07 -8.01 -16.34
C LEU A 205 -24.46 -8.68 -16.27
N LYS A 206 -24.80 -9.24 -15.12
CA LYS A 206 -26.10 -9.89 -14.85
C LYS A 206 -27.21 -8.90 -14.51
N GLY A 207 -26.92 -7.59 -14.48
CA GLY A 207 -27.90 -6.55 -14.16
C GLY A 207 -28.33 -6.51 -12.69
N LYS A 208 -27.55 -7.10 -11.78
CA LYS A 208 -27.80 -7.09 -10.33
C LYS A 208 -27.20 -5.87 -9.64
N ALA A 209 -26.08 -5.34 -10.15
CA ALA A 209 -25.46 -4.13 -9.63
C ALA A 209 -26.25 -2.89 -10.05
N THR A 210 -26.60 -2.04 -9.11
CA THR A 210 -27.42 -0.84 -9.35
C THR A 210 -26.67 0.47 -9.14
N ASP A 211 -25.56 0.46 -8.41
CA ASP A 211 -24.75 1.65 -8.14
C ASP A 211 -23.36 1.55 -8.78
N PHE A 212 -23.07 2.49 -9.68
CA PHE A 212 -21.80 2.62 -10.41
C PHE A 212 -21.11 3.95 -10.12
N THR A 213 -21.55 4.70 -9.09
CA THR A 213 -20.97 6.00 -8.75
C THR A 213 -19.65 5.82 -8.02
N VAL A 214 -18.56 6.28 -8.59
CA VAL A 214 -17.29 6.45 -7.91
C VAL A 214 -17.25 7.88 -7.39
N ASN A 215 -16.92 8.10 -6.12
CA ASN A 215 -16.66 9.43 -5.60
C ASN A 215 -15.40 9.99 -6.28
N THR A 216 -15.61 10.59 -7.44
CA THR A 216 -14.60 11.44 -8.06
C THR A 216 -14.58 12.73 -7.25
N GLY A 217 -13.84 12.76 -6.15
CA GLY A 217 -13.49 14.03 -5.52
C GLY A 217 -12.84 14.88 -6.59
N THR A 218 -13.61 15.78 -7.17
CA THR A 218 -13.17 16.72 -8.19
C THR A 218 -12.22 17.73 -7.57
N ALA A 219 -10.95 17.38 -7.48
CA ALA A 219 -9.93 18.39 -7.64
C ALA A 219 -9.92 18.71 -9.15
N THR A 220 -10.79 19.60 -9.57
CA THR A 220 -10.81 20.16 -10.92
C THR A 220 -9.51 20.95 -11.10
N ARG A 221 -8.48 20.31 -11.65
CA ARG A 221 -7.38 21.05 -12.26
C ARG A 221 -7.92 21.69 -13.54
N VAL A 222 -8.50 22.86 -13.40
CA VAL A 222 -8.71 23.77 -14.51
C VAL A 222 -7.34 24.36 -14.84
N VAL A 223 -6.71 23.83 -15.89
CA VAL A 223 -5.60 24.52 -16.55
C VAL A 223 -6.22 25.67 -17.34
N ASN A 224 -6.32 26.84 -16.74
CA ASN A 224 -6.45 28.11 -17.46
C ASN A 224 -5.35 29.03 -16.95
N GLY A 225 -4.43 29.34 -17.86
CA GLY A 225 -3.48 30.42 -17.64
C GLY A 225 -4.21 31.76 -17.49
N SER A 226 -4.06 32.34 -16.32
CA SER A 226 -3.93 33.79 -16.13
C SER A 226 -3.57 34.03 -14.66
N VAL A 227 -2.55 34.84 -14.48
CA VAL A 227 -2.03 35.35 -13.20
C VAL A 227 -3.15 36.08 -12.46
N GLY A 228 -3.36 35.75 -11.20
CA GLY A 228 -4.14 36.60 -10.31
C GLY A 228 -4.75 35.91 -9.10
N ALA A 229 -4.24 36.27 -7.93
CA ALA A 229 -4.82 36.18 -6.60
C ALA A 229 -5.08 34.77 -6.04
N SER A 230 -4.35 34.46 -4.97
CA SER A 230 -4.60 33.40 -4.00
C SER A 230 -6.03 33.50 -3.45
N GLU A 231 -6.91 32.58 -3.83
CA GLU A 231 -8.12 32.31 -3.06
C GLU A 231 -7.68 31.51 -1.83
N GLU A 232 -7.76 32.15 -0.66
CA GLU A 232 -7.80 31.48 0.64
C GLU A 232 -9.02 30.55 0.60
N GLU A 233 -8.80 29.23 0.56
CA GLU A 233 -9.85 28.28 0.90
C GLU A 233 -10.24 28.54 2.35
N ASP A 234 -11.39 29.16 2.55
CA ASP A 234 -11.94 29.50 3.85
C ASP A 234 -12.35 28.20 4.57
N ILE A 235 -11.42 27.63 5.37
CA ILE A 235 -11.67 26.47 6.23
C ILE A 235 -12.73 26.88 7.26
N ARG A 236 -13.98 26.63 6.90
CA ARG A 236 -15.15 27.02 7.71
C ARG A 236 -15.15 26.35 9.07
N PHE A 237 -14.78 25.06 9.14
CA PHE A 237 -14.66 24.28 10.37
C PHE A 237 -13.21 23.82 10.53
N GLY A 238 -12.56 24.23 11.63
CA GLY A 238 -11.11 24.17 11.78
C GLY A 238 -10.57 22.87 12.36
N TYR A 239 -11.40 22.01 12.94
CA TYR A 239 -10.93 20.78 13.59
C TYR A 239 -11.57 19.55 12.96
N CYS A 240 -10.74 18.62 12.47
CA CYS A 240 -11.13 17.25 12.19
C CYS A 240 -11.20 16.49 13.53
N THR A 241 -12.36 15.93 13.84
CA THR A 241 -12.62 15.27 15.12
C THR A 241 -13.16 13.88 14.88
N GLU A 242 -12.42 12.87 15.34
CA GLU A 242 -12.76 11.47 15.20
C GLU A 242 -12.78 10.78 16.56
N PHE A 243 -13.73 9.88 16.79
CA PHE A 243 -13.79 9.04 17.98
C PHE A 243 -14.73 7.85 17.77
N ILE A 244 -14.60 6.85 18.66
CA ILE A 244 -15.50 5.70 18.74
C ILE A 244 -16.24 5.79 20.07
N ILE A 245 -17.58 5.64 20.03
CA ILE A 245 -18.44 5.55 21.21
C ILE A 245 -18.67 4.07 21.49
N MET A 246 -18.36 3.62 22.71
CA MET A 246 -18.73 2.31 23.22
C MET A 246 -20.11 2.46 23.86
N LEU A 247 -21.17 1.95 23.21
CA LEU A 247 -22.54 2.13 23.67
C LEU A 247 -22.79 1.36 24.99
N GLU A 248 -23.38 2.02 25.97
CA GLU A 248 -23.78 1.36 27.23
C GLU A 248 -25.10 0.60 27.08
N ARG A 249 -25.91 0.93 26.07
CA ARG A 249 -27.16 0.23 25.71
C ARG A 249 -27.32 0.32 24.20
N GLY A 250 -27.64 -0.81 23.56
CA GLY A 250 -27.97 -0.83 22.12
C GLY A 250 -29.24 -0.01 21.86
N GLU A 251 -29.12 1.12 21.20
CA GLU A 251 -30.24 1.95 20.75
C GLU A 251 -30.13 2.17 19.26
N ASP A 252 -31.06 1.60 18.50
CA ASP A 252 -31.18 1.75 17.02
C ASP A 252 -31.34 3.19 16.53
N VAL A 253 -31.38 4.19 17.44
CA VAL A 253 -31.68 5.60 17.15
C VAL A 253 -30.46 6.51 17.32
N VAL A 254 -29.34 6.01 17.88
CA VAL A 254 -28.16 6.84 18.22
C VAL A 254 -27.54 7.46 16.96
N GLU A 255 -27.39 6.68 15.89
CA GLU A 255 -26.78 7.14 14.65
C GLU A 255 -27.49 8.37 14.08
N SER A 256 -28.81 8.32 13.93
CA SER A 256 -29.60 9.41 13.33
C SER A 256 -29.63 10.66 14.21
N GLN A 257 -29.77 10.50 15.52
CA GLN A 257 -29.78 11.62 16.45
C GLN A 257 -28.42 12.31 16.55
N LEU A 258 -27.35 11.52 16.61
CA LEU A 258 -26.00 12.05 16.69
C LEU A 258 -25.62 12.76 15.38
N LYS A 259 -25.94 12.17 14.24
CA LYS A 259 -25.72 12.77 12.92
C LYS A 259 -26.46 14.09 12.75
N GLU A 260 -27.75 14.17 13.15
CA GLU A 260 -28.52 15.42 13.12
C GLU A 260 -27.93 16.51 14.03
N TYR A 261 -27.41 16.13 15.20
CA TYR A 261 -26.74 17.05 16.09
C TYR A 261 -25.44 17.58 15.52
N LEU A 262 -24.57 16.68 15.02
CA LEU A 262 -23.26 17.03 14.49
C LEU A 262 -23.35 17.90 13.23
N GLN A 263 -24.36 17.68 12.39
CA GLN A 263 -24.63 18.54 11.21
C GLN A 263 -24.96 20.00 11.57
N LYS A 264 -25.38 20.28 12.81
CA LYS A 264 -25.65 21.65 13.29
C LYS A 264 -24.40 22.39 13.74
N ILE A 265 -23.33 21.64 14.11
CA ILE A 265 -22.09 22.22 14.67
C ILE A 265 -20.87 21.99 13.75
N GLY A 266 -21.06 21.29 12.62
CA GLY A 266 -19.96 20.95 11.72
C GLY A 266 -20.43 20.50 10.34
N ASP A 267 -19.48 20.14 9.52
CA ASP A 267 -19.66 19.49 8.22
C ASP A 267 -18.84 18.17 8.12
N CYS A 268 -18.80 17.54 6.93
CA CYS A 268 -18.14 16.24 6.71
C CYS A 268 -18.54 15.18 7.75
N VAL A 269 -19.81 15.20 8.20
CA VAL A 269 -20.30 14.34 9.29
C VAL A 269 -20.49 12.92 8.80
N VAL A 270 -19.69 12.00 9.35
CA VAL A 270 -19.84 10.55 9.19
C VAL A 270 -20.14 9.96 10.57
N VAL A 271 -21.27 9.26 10.69
CA VAL A 271 -21.66 8.51 11.88
C VAL A 271 -22.07 7.13 11.39
N VAL A 272 -21.42 6.10 11.88
CA VAL A 272 -21.70 4.69 11.54
C VAL A 272 -21.84 3.90 12.82
N ALA A 273 -23.00 3.28 13.02
CA ALA A 273 -23.25 2.38 14.15
C ALA A 273 -23.07 0.93 13.72
N ASP A 274 -22.42 0.12 14.57
CA ASP A 274 -22.25 -1.31 14.41
C ASP A 274 -22.32 -1.97 15.79
N ASP A 275 -23.35 -2.78 16.02
CA ASP A 275 -23.69 -3.43 17.29
C ASP A 275 -23.54 -2.50 18.53
N ASP A 276 -22.45 -2.65 19.28
CA ASP A 276 -22.19 -1.92 20.53
C ASP A 276 -21.28 -0.69 20.35
N ILE A 277 -20.92 -0.31 19.12
CA ILE A 277 -20.02 0.82 18.84
C ILE A 277 -20.62 1.79 17.83
N VAL A 278 -20.25 3.09 17.96
CA VAL A 278 -20.54 4.11 16.95
C VAL A 278 -19.26 4.85 16.60
N LYS A 279 -18.82 4.72 15.34
CA LYS A 279 -17.69 5.50 14.80
C LYS A 279 -18.19 6.86 14.32
N VAL A 280 -17.49 7.92 14.74
CA VAL A 280 -17.83 9.31 14.43
C VAL A 280 -16.64 10.02 13.80
N HIS A 281 -16.91 10.77 12.73
CA HIS A 281 -16.01 11.75 12.13
C HIS A 281 -16.80 13.02 11.86
N VAL A 282 -16.27 14.17 12.22
CA VAL A 282 -16.89 15.49 11.98
C VAL A 282 -15.84 16.58 11.89
N HIS A 283 -15.98 17.50 10.92
CA HIS A 283 -15.26 18.77 10.90
C HIS A 283 -16.06 19.83 11.66
N THR A 284 -15.50 20.37 12.73
CA THR A 284 -16.20 21.33 13.60
C THR A 284 -15.25 22.40 14.13
N ASN A 285 -15.79 23.53 14.58
CA ASN A 285 -15.02 24.52 15.35
C ASN A 285 -15.09 24.26 16.88
N ASP A 286 -15.99 23.37 17.29
CA ASP A 286 -16.25 23.05 18.68
C ASP A 286 -16.15 21.55 18.96
N PRO A 287 -14.95 20.94 18.86
CA PRO A 287 -14.78 19.49 19.09
C PRO A 287 -15.26 19.05 20.47
N GLY A 288 -15.17 19.93 21.47
CA GLY A 288 -15.67 19.67 22.79
C GLY A 288 -17.19 19.44 22.86
N LEU A 289 -17.99 20.10 22.01
CA LEU A 289 -19.43 19.87 21.94
C LEU A 289 -19.76 18.51 21.29
N ALA A 290 -19.01 18.13 20.28
CA ALA A 290 -19.14 16.80 19.66
C ALA A 290 -18.85 15.70 20.68
N ILE A 291 -17.74 15.80 21.42
CA ILE A 291 -17.33 14.87 22.47
C ILE A 291 -18.36 14.84 23.61
N GLN A 292 -18.82 16.01 24.08
CA GLN A 292 -19.80 16.09 25.17
C GLN A 292 -21.14 15.44 24.78
N LYS A 293 -21.55 15.60 23.52
CA LYS A 293 -22.75 14.92 23.01
C LYS A 293 -22.54 13.42 22.92
N ALA A 294 -21.40 12.98 22.42
CA ALA A 294 -21.07 11.58 22.30
C ALA A 294 -21.05 10.84 23.66
N LEU A 295 -20.49 11.46 24.70
CA LEU A 295 -20.47 10.95 26.08
C LEU A 295 -21.86 10.70 26.68
N THR A 296 -22.93 11.27 26.12
CA THR A 296 -24.31 10.97 26.57
C THR A 296 -24.79 9.58 26.10
N TYR A 297 -24.08 8.92 25.17
CA TYR A 297 -24.44 7.60 24.64
C TYR A 297 -23.55 6.49 25.17
N GLY A 298 -22.33 6.80 25.61
CA GLY A 298 -21.38 5.81 26.13
C GLY A 298 -20.00 6.39 26.36
N SER A 299 -19.06 5.53 26.72
CA SER A 299 -17.64 5.90 26.87
C SER A 299 -16.95 6.06 25.51
N LEU A 300 -15.92 6.91 25.45
CA LEU A 300 -15.20 7.18 24.20
C LEU A 300 -13.84 6.52 24.18
N THR A 301 -13.45 6.03 23.00
CA THR A 301 -12.12 5.50 22.71
C THR A 301 -11.61 6.00 21.35
N SER A 302 -10.34 5.83 21.07
CA SER A 302 -9.69 6.20 19.79
C SER A 302 -9.99 7.65 19.38
N MET A 303 -9.85 8.58 20.34
CA MET A 303 -10.11 10.00 20.08
C MET A 303 -8.94 10.65 19.36
N LYS A 304 -9.23 11.33 18.25
CA LYS A 304 -8.28 12.12 17.48
C LYS A 304 -8.89 13.47 17.15
N ILE A 305 -8.13 14.55 17.37
CA ILE A 305 -8.55 15.92 17.05
C ILE A 305 -7.36 16.61 16.40
N ASP A 306 -7.48 16.90 15.10
CA ASP A 306 -6.45 17.58 14.32
C ASP A 306 -6.90 19.02 14.00
N ASN A 307 -5.99 19.98 14.10
CA ASN A 307 -6.25 21.36 13.70
C ASN A 307 -5.92 21.56 12.20
N MET A 308 -6.93 21.42 11.36
CA MET A 308 -6.78 21.56 9.90
C MET A 308 -6.29 22.94 9.46
N ARG A 309 -6.44 23.98 10.29
CA ARG A 309 -5.90 25.31 9.98
C ARG A 309 -4.39 25.36 10.19
N GLU A 310 -3.87 24.65 11.20
CA GLU A 310 -2.41 24.51 11.40
C GLU A 310 -1.80 23.66 10.29
N GLU A 311 -2.38 22.53 9.96
CA GLU A 311 -1.94 21.70 8.83
C GLU A 311 -1.96 22.49 7.50
N HIS A 312 -3.02 23.30 7.30
CA HIS A 312 -3.09 24.16 6.12
C HIS A 312 -2.06 25.30 6.16
N GLN A 313 -1.84 25.93 7.32
CA GLN A 313 -0.81 26.96 7.47
C GLN A 313 0.59 26.38 7.30
N GLU A 314 0.89 25.22 7.87
CA GLU A 314 2.16 24.54 7.66
C GLU A 314 2.36 24.17 6.19
N LYS A 315 1.31 23.68 5.51
CA LYS A 315 1.31 23.41 4.08
C LYS A 315 1.49 24.71 3.27
N VAL A 316 0.77 25.79 3.59
CA VAL A 316 0.90 27.10 2.94
C VAL A 316 2.29 27.70 3.22
N ILE A 317 2.84 27.59 4.42
CA ILE A 317 4.20 28.03 4.75
C ILE A 317 5.22 27.19 3.99
N ARG A 318 5.05 25.88 3.93
CA ARG A 318 5.90 24.96 3.15
C ARG A 318 5.80 25.22 1.64
N ASP A 319 4.59 25.47 1.14
CA ASP A 319 4.33 25.81 -0.26
C ASP A 319 4.79 27.25 -0.58
N ALA A 320 4.65 28.22 0.36
CA ALA A 320 5.19 29.57 0.23
C ALA A 320 6.72 29.61 0.35
N GLN A 321 7.33 28.77 1.19
CA GLN A 321 8.77 28.55 1.21
C GLN A 321 9.24 27.92 -0.10
N LYS A 322 8.58 26.87 -0.59
CA LYS A 322 8.84 26.30 -1.92
C LYS A 322 8.58 27.30 -3.05
N ALA A 323 7.56 28.16 -2.95
CA ALA A 323 7.28 29.22 -3.93
C ALA A 323 8.26 30.38 -3.81
N SER A 324 8.76 30.75 -2.62
CA SER A 324 9.78 31.78 -2.44
C SER A 324 11.16 31.29 -2.88
N GLU A 325 11.47 30.02 -2.73
CA GLU A 325 12.64 29.36 -3.29
C GLU A 325 12.55 29.24 -4.82
N SER A 326 11.33 29.10 -5.36
CA SER A 326 11.11 29.05 -6.82
C SER A 326 10.93 30.42 -7.48
N ALA A 327 10.70 31.51 -6.73
CA ALA A 327 10.47 32.87 -7.28
C ALA A 327 11.72 33.75 -7.35
N SER A 328 12.87 33.29 -6.86
CA SER A 328 14.13 34.05 -6.94
C SER A 328 15.01 33.55 -8.08
N ALA A 329 14.93 34.26 -9.20
CA ALA A 329 15.77 34.23 -10.40
C ALA A 329 15.38 33.18 -11.47
N PRO A 330 15.63 33.51 -12.78
CA PRO A 330 15.51 32.51 -13.83
C PRO A 330 16.48 31.38 -13.49
N LYS A 331 15.95 30.14 -13.29
CA LYS A 331 16.77 28.95 -13.12
C LYS A 331 17.74 28.88 -14.29
N LYS A 332 19.02 29.22 -14.07
CA LYS A 332 20.08 28.56 -14.81
C LYS A 332 19.81 27.07 -14.54
N GLU A 333 19.61 26.30 -15.57
CA GLU A 333 19.60 24.83 -15.46
C GLU A 333 20.92 24.47 -14.77
N GLU A 334 20.84 24.12 -13.50
CA GLU A 334 21.99 23.54 -12.83
C GLU A 334 22.32 22.24 -13.58
N PRO A 335 23.60 22.02 -13.92
CA PRO A 335 23.98 20.79 -14.59
C PRO A 335 23.50 19.61 -13.75
N ARG A 336 22.93 18.59 -14.39
CA ARG A 336 22.52 17.37 -13.70
C ARG A 336 23.69 16.81 -12.90
N LYS A 337 23.42 16.35 -11.69
CA LYS A 337 24.37 15.54 -10.94
C LYS A 337 24.60 14.23 -11.69
N GLU A 338 25.75 13.62 -11.54
CA GLU A 338 26.01 12.31 -12.12
C GLU A 338 25.09 11.25 -11.50
N ASN A 339 24.97 11.26 -10.16
CA ASN A 339 24.19 10.31 -9.39
C ASN A 339 23.26 11.03 -8.42
N GLY A 340 22.05 10.52 -8.24
CA GLY A 340 21.05 10.96 -7.27
C GLY A 340 20.40 9.78 -6.57
N PHE A 341 19.92 10.01 -5.35
CA PHE A 341 19.44 8.95 -4.46
C PHE A 341 18.04 9.23 -3.96
N ILE A 342 17.21 8.20 -3.97
CA ILE A 342 15.84 8.21 -3.45
C ILE A 342 15.71 7.06 -2.47
N ALA A 343 15.26 7.32 -1.24
CA ALA A 343 14.94 6.28 -0.26
C ALA A 343 13.49 6.36 0.17
N VAL A 344 12.90 5.22 0.49
CA VAL A 344 11.60 5.17 1.17
C VAL A 344 11.83 4.96 2.66
N ALA A 345 11.25 5.82 3.48
CA ALA A 345 11.33 5.69 4.93
C ALA A 345 10.09 6.28 5.60
N ALA A 346 9.67 5.68 6.73
CA ALA A 346 8.65 6.21 7.62
C ALA A 346 9.30 6.53 8.97
N GLY A 347 9.12 7.75 9.44
CA GLY A 347 9.74 8.29 10.64
C GLY A 347 10.78 9.37 10.34
N ASP A 348 10.68 10.48 11.08
CA ASP A 348 11.52 11.66 10.84
C ASP A 348 13.01 11.36 11.06
N GLY A 349 13.35 10.56 12.11
CA GLY A 349 14.71 10.17 12.41
C GLY A 349 15.35 9.33 11.29
N LEU A 350 14.61 8.35 10.75
CA LEU A 350 15.09 7.56 9.61
C LEU A 350 15.26 8.42 8.36
N ALA A 351 14.34 9.36 8.13
CA ALA A 351 14.46 10.29 7.00
C ALA A 351 15.70 11.17 7.13
N ASP A 352 16.02 11.64 8.33
CA ASP A 352 17.22 12.43 8.60
C ASP A 352 18.51 11.61 8.40
N ILE A 353 18.54 10.36 8.86
CA ILE A 353 19.67 9.44 8.62
C ILE A 353 19.92 9.29 7.11
N PHE A 354 18.89 9.06 6.31
CA PHE A 354 19.05 8.94 4.85
C PHE A 354 19.52 10.25 4.20
N ARG A 355 19.04 11.41 4.67
CA ARG A 355 19.53 12.72 4.19
C ARG A 355 21.00 12.96 4.53
N ASP A 356 21.42 12.59 5.74
CA ASP A 356 22.83 12.69 6.17
C ASP A 356 23.75 11.76 5.38
N LEU A 357 23.24 10.61 4.91
CA LEU A 357 23.93 9.71 3.99
C LEU A 357 23.96 10.21 2.53
N GLY A 358 23.32 11.35 2.24
CA GLY A 358 23.34 11.99 0.92
C GLY A 358 22.14 11.63 0.02
N VAL A 359 21.06 11.09 0.57
CA VAL A 359 19.83 10.87 -0.18
C VAL A 359 19.19 12.21 -0.55
N ASP A 360 18.93 12.42 -1.84
CA ASP A 360 18.37 13.66 -2.39
C ASP A 360 16.88 13.81 -2.12
N TYR A 361 16.14 12.68 -2.07
CA TYR A 361 14.71 12.67 -1.85
C TYR A 361 14.25 11.46 -1.02
N VAL A 362 13.57 11.73 0.07
CA VAL A 362 12.95 10.66 0.89
C VAL A 362 11.45 10.63 0.60
N ILE A 363 10.96 9.48 0.15
CA ILE A 363 9.53 9.20 0.00
C ILE A 363 9.01 8.74 1.35
N GLU A 364 8.08 9.47 1.94
CA GLU A 364 7.45 9.08 3.20
C GLU A 364 6.50 7.90 2.98
N GLY A 365 6.65 6.83 3.77
CA GLY A 365 5.83 5.64 3.69
C GLY A 365 6.61 4.34 3.87
N GLY A 366 5.97 3.23 3.50
CA GLY A 366 6.61 1.92 3.44
C GLY A 366 6.31 0.98 4.59
N GLN A 367 5.47 1.37 5.56
CA GLN A 367 5.08 0.50 6.68
C GLN A 367 3.57 0.31 6.78
N THR A 368 2.81 1.38 6.85
CA THR A 368 1.35 1.34 6.89
C THR A 368 0.73 1.80 5.56
N MET A 369 1.50 2.50 4.74
CA MET A 369 1.08 3.00 3.44
C MET A 369 2.23 2.90 2.44
N ASN A 370 2.12 1.98 1.49
CA ASN A 370 3.10 1.85 0.42
C ASN A 370 2.96 2.99 -0.60
N PRO A 371 4.06 3.67 -0.99
CA PRO A 371 4.02 4.62 -2.08
C PRO A 371 3.57 3.95 -3.38
N SER A 372 2.85 4.72 -4.20
CA SER A 372 2.45 4.27 -5.54
C SER A 372 3.61 4.35 -6.53
N THR A 373 3.46 3.70 -7.66
CA THR A 373 4.37 3.87 -8.81
C THR A 373 4.50 5.35 -9.21
N ASP A 374 3.40 6.12 -9.12
CA ASP A 374 3.38 7.56 -9.44
C ASP A 374 4.15 8.40 -8.39
N ASP A 375 4.09 8.01 -7.11
CA ASP A 375 4.89 8.66 -6.06
C ASP A 375 6.40 8.47 -6.31
N VAL A 376 6.81 7.25 -6.73
CA VAL A 376 8.21 6.96 -7.09
C VAL A 376 8.62 7.71 -8.36
N LEU A 377 7.77 7.75 -9.39
CA LEU A 377 8.01 8.52 -10.61
C LEU A 377 8.19 10.02 -10.30
N SER A 378 7.31 10.57 -9.47
CA SER A 378 7.39 11.97 -9.04
C SER A 378 8.69 12.28 -8.30
N ALA A 379 9.19 11.35 -7.47
CA ALA A 379 10.47 11.49 -6.81
C ALA A 379 11.64 11.45 -7.82
N ILE A 380 11.60 10.52 -8.79
CA ILE A 380 12.60 10.42 -9.86
C ILE A 380 12.65 11.72 -10.68
N GLU A 381 11.50 12.32 -11.01
CA GLU A 381 11.42 13.59 -11.74
C GLU A 381 12.05 14.75 -10.96
N GLN A 382 11.87 14.79 -9.63
CA GLN A 382 12.36 15.87 -8.77
C GLN A 382 13.88 15.84 -8.55
N VAL A 383 14.51 14.67 -8.61
CA VAL A 383 15.95 14.54 -8.44
C VAL A 383 16.67 14.85 -9.74
N ASN A 384 17.45 15.96 -9.77
CA ASN A 384 18.17 16.45 -10.97
C ASN A 384 19.50 15.71 -11.15
N ALA A 385 19.45 14.44 -11.57
CA ALA A 385 20.61 13.59 -11.83
C ALA A 385 20.41 12.74 -13.09
N ASP A 386 21.52 12.26 -13.67
CA ASP A 386 21.50 11.37 -14.83
C ASP A 386 21.21 9.92 -14.42
N ASN A 387 21.83 9.45 -13.33
CA ASN A 387 21.59 8.16 -12.73
C ASN A 387 20.83 8.31 -11.41
N ILE A 388 19.77 7.56 -11.21
CA ILE A 388 18.94 7.58 -9.99
C ILE A 388 18.99 6.22 -9.32
N PHE A 389 19.43 6.19 -8.07
CA PHE A 389 19.38 5.00 -7.21
C PHE A 389 18.15 5.08 -6.34
N VAL A 390 17.30 4.05 -6.39
CA VAL A 390 16.08 3.96 -5.58
C VAL A 390 16.24 2.83 -4.56
N LEU A 391 16.11 3.17 -3.28
CA LEU A 391 16.14 2.25 -2.14
C LEU A 391 14.72 2.09 -1.58
N PRO A 392 14.00 1.02 -1.93
CA PRO A 392 12.62 0.80 -1.50
C PRO A 392 12.47 0.57 0.00
N ASN A 393 13.46 -0.05 0.64
CA ASN A 393 13.51 -0.37 2.07
C ASN A 393 12.29 -1.16 2.61
N ASN A 394 11.53 -1.75 1.69
CA ASN A 394 10.39 -2.63 1.96
C ASN A 394 10.15 -3.52 0.75
N GLY A 395 10.03 -4.83 1.00
CA GLY A 395 9.78 -5.82 -0.06
C GLY A 395 8.51 -5.58 -0.88
N ASN A 396 7.51 -4.90 -0.30
CA ASN A 396 6.24 -4.57 -0.96
C ASN A 396 6.38 -3.40 -1.97
N ILE A 397 7.47 -2.63 -1.90
CA ILE A 397 7.67 -1.44 -2.75
C ILE A 397 8.54 -1.75 -3.96
N ILE A 398 9.36 -2.81 -3.90
CA ILE A 398 10.32 -3.16 -4.96
C ILE A 398 9.65 -3.26 -6.34
N LEU A 399 8.47 -3.88 -6.42
CA LEU A 399 7.74 -4.00 -7.69
C LEU A 399 7.27 -2.64 -8.22
N ALA A 400 6.77 -1.75 -7.35
CA ALA A 400 6.35 -0.40 -7.74
C ALA A 400 7.56 0.44 -8.20
N ALA A 401 8.71 0.33 -7.53
CA ALA A 401 9.95 0.99 -7.92
C ALA A 401 10.46 0.50 -9.28
N ASN A 402 10.45 -0.82 -9.52
CA ASN A 402 10.81 -1.39 -10.83
C ASN A 402 9.84 -0.98 -11.94
N GLN A 403 8.57 -0.82 -11.62
CA GLN A 403 7.58 -0.31 -12.57
C GLN A 403 7.83 1.17 -12.91
N ALA A 404 8.16 2.00 -11.92
CA ALA A 404 8.57 3.39 -12.13
C ALA A 404 9.84 3.48 -12.99
N LYS A 405 10.87 2.65 -12.72
CA LYS A 405 12.04 2.51 -13.57
C LYS A 405 11.67 2.28 -15.04
N ASN A 406 10.76 1.34 -15.31
CA ASN A 406 10.35 1.00 -16.68
C ASN A 406 9.53 2.10 -17.39
N LEU A 407 8.99 3.07 -16.64
CA LEU A 407 8.24 4.21 -17.17
C LEU A 407 9.09 5.48 -17.32
N THR A 408 10.31 5.48 -16.79
CA THR A 408 11.26 6.59 -16.89
C THR A 408 12.02 6.50 -18.21
N GLU A 409 12.06 7.56 -19.00
CA GLU A 409 12.69 7.58 -20.33
C GLU A 409 13.96 8.42 -20.38
N ASP A 410 14.11 9.45 -19.51
CA ASP A 410 15.16 10.48 -19.61
C ASP A 410 16.29 10.37 -18.59
N LYS A 411 16.24 9.35 -17.72
CA LYS A 411 17.23 9.06 -16.66
C LYS A 411 17.48 7.56 -16.59
N GLU A 412 18.69 7.18 -16.20
CA GLU A 412 19.01 5.79 -15.90
C GLU A 412 18.63 5.49 -14.43
N VAL A 413 17.74 4.53 -14.21
CA VAL A 413 17.24 4.21 -12.86
C VAL A 413 17.74 2.86 -12.40
N TYR A 414 18.35 2.82 -11.22
CA TYR A 414 18.86 1.63 -10.54
C TYR A 414 18.00 1.39 -9.29
N VAL A 415 17.23 0.32 -9.26
CA VAL A 415 16.47 -0.08 -8.06
C VAL A 415 17.33 -1.04 -7.27
N VAL A 416 17.86 -0.60 -6.13
CA VAL A 416 18.59 -1.43 -5.16
C VAL A 416 17.56 -2.12 -4.28
N PRO A 417 17.34 -3.44 -4.38
CA PRO A 417 16.14 -4.10 -3.85
C PRO A 417 16.19 -4.34 -2.33
N SER A 418 16.46 -3.27 -1.56
CA SER A 418 16.47 -3.30 -0.10
C SER A 418 15.07 -3.59 0.46
N LYS A 419 14.98 -4.51 1.43
CA LYS A 419 13.73 -4.97 2.01
C LYS A 419 13.42 -4.36 3.37
N ASN A 420 14.40 -3.73 3.98
CA ASN A 420 14.29 -3.08 5.27
C ASN A 420 15.27 -1.89 5.35
N ILE A 421 15.13 -1.09 6.39
CA ILE A 421 15.92 0.13 6.61
C ILE A 421 17.43 -0.18 6.77
N PRO A 422 17.86 -1.14 7.61
CA PRO A 422 19.28 -1.49 7.70
C PRO A 422 19.93 -1.81 6.36
N GLN A 423 19.28 -2.60 5.51
CA GLN A 423 19.77 -2.90 4.16
C GLN A 423 19.94 -1.66 3.29
N GLY A 424 19.00 -0.70 3.39
CA GLY A 424 19.10 0.56 2.66
C GLY A 424 20.24 1.44 3.14
N ILE A 425 20.49 1.48 4.45
CA ILE A 425 21.60 2.23 5.04
C ILE A 425 22.94 1.63 4.60
N ALA A 426 23.11 0.31 4.73
CA ALA A 426 24.33 -0.39 4.29
C ALA A 426 24.61 -0.17 2.80
N ALA A 427 23.57 -0.27 1.95
CA ALA A 427 23.69 0.03 0.54
C ALA A 427 24.18 1.46 0.28
N MET A 428 23.67 2.46 1.01
CA MET A 428 24.13 3.86 0.87
C MET A 428 25.59 4.04 1.30
N ILE A 429 26.01 3.40 2.36
CA ILE A 429 27.39 3.46 2.88
C ILE A 429 28.38 2.85 1.88
N SER A 430 27.98 1.82 1.14
CA SER A 430 28.84 1.13 0.15
C SER A 430 29.04 1.91 -1.15
N PHE A 431 28.29 2.99 -1.38
CA PHE A 431 28.42 3.81 -2.58
C PHE A 431 29.79 4.49 -2.67
N VAL A 432 30.48 4.35 -3.79
CA VAL A 432 31.81 4.94 -4.01
C VAL A 432 31.73 5.94 -5.18
N SER A 433 31.97 7.21 -4.88
CA SER A 433 32.05 8.25 -5.90
C SER A 433 33.18 7.97 -6.91
N GLY A 434 32.89 8.11 -8.20
CA GLY A 434 33.84 7.86 -9.29
C GLY A 434 33.83 6.44 -9.86
N ARG A 435 33.06 5.51 -9.29
CA ARG A 435 32.70 4.25 -9.97
C ARG A 435 31.51 4.50 -10.89
N SER A 436 31.36 3.65 -11.93
CA SER A 436 30.16 3.70 -12.76
C SER A 436 28.89 3.40 -11.94
N ALA A 437 27.75 3.93 -12.38
CA ALA A 437 26.46 3.69 -11.70
C ALA A 437 26.12 2.20 -11.62
N ALA A 438 26.44 1.41 -12.66
CA ALA A 438 26.22 -0.03 -12.66
C ALA A 438 27.08 -0.78 -11.63
N GLU A 439 28.38 -0.46 -11.54
CA GLU A 439 29.29 -1.05 -10.53
C GLU A 439 28.87 -0.68 -9.11
N ASN A 440 28.39 0.56 -8.90
CA ASN A 440 27.85 0.96 -7.62
C ASN A 440 26.56 0.21 -7.28
N ALA A 441 25.62 0.06 -8.23
CA ALA A 441 24.40 -0.69 -8.00
C ALA A 441 24.69 -2.15 -7.59
N GLU A 442 25.63 -2.81 -8.26
CA GLU A 442 26.08 -4.17 -7.93
C GLU A 442 26.71 -4.23 -6.53
N SER A 443 27.60 -3.29 -6.20
CA SER A 443 28.24 -3.21 -4.87
C SER A 443 27.21 -2.95 -3.77
N MET A 444 26.24 -2.06 -3.99
CA MET A 444 25.15 -1.78 -3.06
C MET A 444 24.25 -3.02 -2.84
N GLU A 445 23.97 -3.79 -3.92
CA GLU A 445 23.20 -5.03 -3.82
C GLU A 445 23.97 -6.14 -3.08
N GLU A 446 25.27 -6.23 -3.25
CA GLU A 446 26.12 -7.20 -2.54
C GLU A 446 26.19 -6.86 -1.04
N GLU A 447 26.49 -5.61 -0.70
CA GLU A 447 26.68 -5.17 0.68
C GLU A 447 25.42 -5.29 1.53
N MET A 448 24.25 -4.89 0.99
CA MET A 448 23.00 -5.03 1.73
C MET A 448 22.63 -6.49 2.08
N GLN A 449 23.20 -7.48 1.37
CA GLN A 449 22.96 -8.90 1.65
C GLN A 449 23.83 -9.45 2.78
N LEU A 450 24.91 -8.76 3.13
CA LEU A 450 25.80 -9.14 4.24
C LEU A 450 25.21 -8.75 5.59
N ILE A 451 24.35 -7.74 5.61
CA ILE A 451 23.73 -7.23 6.84
C ILE A 451 22.72 -8.23 7.40
N LYS A 452 22.95 -8.68 8.62
CA LYS A 452 21.96 -9.40 9.40
C LYS A 452 21.01 -8.38 10.01
N SER A 453 19.73 -8.48 9.72
CA SER A 453 18.74 -7.51 10.18
C SER A 453 17.56 -8.15 10.87
N GLY A 454 17.03 -7.45 11.85
CA GLY A 454 15.85 -7.81 12.61
C GLY A 454 14.90 -6.63 12.82
N GLN A 455 13.66 -6.95 13.14
CA GLN A 455 12.60 -5.99 13.39
C GLN A 455 11.77 -6.45 14.57
N VAL A 456 11.40 -5.55 15.47
CA VAL A 456 10.52 -5.86 16.60
C VAL A 456 9.22 -5.10 16.43
N THR A 457 8.09 -5.84 16.43
CA THR A 457 6.74 -5.31 16.33
C THR A 457 5.79 -6.07 17.26
N TYR A 458 4.49 -5.79 17.20
CA TYR A 458 3.49 -6.45 18.03
C TYR A 458 2.44 -7.18 17.18
N ALA A 459 1.87 -8.24 17.76
CA ALA A 459 0.82 -9.03 17.13
C ALA A 459 -0.55 -8.33 17.25
N VAL A 460 -1.25 -8.18 16.12
CA VAL A 460 -2.60 -7.57 16.08
C VAL A 460 -3.71 -8.56 16.38
N ARG A 461 -3.41 -9.86 16.43
CA ARG A 461 -4.37 -10.94 16.70
C ARG A 461 -3.66 -12.20 17.19
N ASP A 462 -4.44 -13.13 17.76
CA ASP A 462 -3.95 -14.46 18.10
C ASP A 462 -3.64 -15.26 16.82
N THR A 463 -2.48 -15.91 16.79
CA THR A 463 -2.05 -16.77 15.68
C THR A 463 -1.07 -17.83 16.16
N ASN A 464 -0.86 -18.89 15.38
CA ASN A 464 0.22 -19.84 15.59
C ASN A 464 1.06 -19.91 14.32
N MET A 465 2.32 -19.46 14.39
CA MET A 465 3.24 -19.43 13.26
C MET A 465 4.64 -19.85 13.67
N ASP A 466 5.34 -20.50 12.78
CA ASP A 466 6.70 -21.03 13.01
C ASP A 466 6.80 -21.89 14.29
N GLY A 467 5.67 -22.55 14.68
CA GLY A 467 5.57 -23.36 15.88
C GLY A 467 5.47 -22.56 17.18
N LYS A 468 5.23 -21.27 17.12
CA LYS A 468 5.05 -20.36 18.25
C LYS A 468 3.59 -19.96 18.37
N ASP A 469 3.05 -20.04 19.61
CA ASP A 469 1.74 -19.48 19.94
C ASP A 469 1.90 -17.99 20.23
N ILE A 470 1.24 -17.16 19.46
CA ILE A 470 1.32 -15.70 19.50
C ILE A 470 -0.05 -15.17 19.90
N LYS A 471 -0.11 -14.34 20.92
CA LYS A 471 -1.34 -13.68 21.36
C LYS A 471 -1.37 -12.23 20.92
N GLN A 472 -2.57 -11.71 20.74
CA GLN A 472 -2.76 -10.29 20.48
C GLN A 472 -2.05 -9.43 21.53
N GLY A 473 -1.20 -8.51 21.08
CA GLY A 473 -0.39 -7.64 21.92
C GLY A 473 0.98 -8.20 22.32
N ASP A 474 1.30 -9.46 22.00
CA ASP A 474 2.66 -9.97 22.18
C ASP A 474 3.63 -9.26 21.22
N PHE A 475 4.84 -9.01 21.69
CA PHE A 475 5.95 -8.54 20.85
C PHE A 475 6.55 -9.70 20.07
N MET A 476 6.97 -9.42 18.86
CA MET A 476 7.57 -10.40 17.94
C MET A 476 8.87 -9.86 17.39
N GLY A 477 9.94 -10.63 17.52
CA GLY A 477 11.20 -10.40 16.84
C GLY A 477 11.25 -11.17 15.52
N LEU A 478 11.40 -10.43 14.44
CA LEU A 478 11.34 -10.92 13.07
C LEU A 478 12.69 -10.78 12.38
N THR A 479 13.07 -11.79 11.61
CA THR A 479 14.07 -11.68 10.56
C THR A 479 13.38 -11.70 9.19
N ASP A 480 14.13 -11.52 8.10
CA ASP A 480 13.57 -11.63 6.73
C ASP A 480 12.87 -12.96 6.45
N LYS A 481 13.08 -13.99 7.26
CA LYS A 481 12.65 -15.37 6.99
C LYS A 481 11.67 -15.95 7.99
N THR A 482 11.80 -15.59 9.29
CA THR A 482 11.10 -16.29 10.37
C THR A 482 10.82 -15.37 11.56
N ILE A 483 9.87 -15.78 12.41
CA ILE A 483 9.68 -15.23 13.73
C ILE A 483 10.66 -15.92 14.67
N VAL A 484 11.62 -15.14 15.17
CA VAL A 484 12.69 -15.66 16.05
C VAL A 484 12.27 -15.64 17.50
N SER A 485 11.71 -14.52 17.98
CA SER A 485 11.30 -14.34 19.37
C SER A 485 9.84 -13.91 19.49
N VAL A 486 9.17 -14.31 20.57
CA VAL A 486 7.80 -13.90 20.90
C VAL A 486 7.70 -13.77 22.42
N GLY A 487 7.18 -12.66 22.90
CA GLY A 487 7.01 -12.41 24.32
C GLY A 487 6.09 -11.25 24.65
N SER A 488 5.61 -11.17 25.87
CA SER A 488 4.80 -10.06 26.38
C SER A 488 5.62 -8.83 26.77
N ASP A 489 6.96 -8.92 26.73
CA ASP A 489 7.90 -7.88 27.09
C ASP A 489 8.78 -7.47 25.91
N LEU A 490 8.78 -6.16 25.60
CA LEU A 490 9.52 -5.60 24.47
C LEU A 490 11.03 -5.84 24.59
N GLN A 491 11.60 -5.60 25.79
CA GLN A 491 13.04 -5.68 26.00
C GLN A 491 13.57 -7.11 25.87
N GLY A 492 12.88 -8.07 26.52
CA GLY A 492 13.23 -9.48 26.43
C GLY A 492 13.12 -10.02 25.01
N THR A 493 12.05 -9.64 24.29
CA THR A 493 11.84 -10.07 22.90
C THR A 493 12.90 -9.48 21.96
N ALA A 494 13.26 -8.21 22.12
CA ALA A 494 14.31 -7.56 21.33
C ALA A 494 15.69 -8.15 21.63
N LYS A 495 16.01 -8.42 22.90
CA LYS A 495 17.26 -9.06 23.32
C LYS A 495 17.41 -10.45 22.69
N GLU A 496 16.37 -11.29 22.77
CA GLU A 496 16.38 -12.64 22.16
C GLU A 496 16.59 -12.57 20.63
N LEU A 497 15.99 -11.57 19.96
CA LEU A 497 16.21 -11.35 18.54
C LEU A 497 17.67 -10.97 18.26
N ILE A 498 18.24 -9.99 18.99
CA ILE A 498 19.64 -9.56 18.80
C ILE A 498 20.58 -10.75 19.03
N GLU A 499 20.43 -11.49 20.12
CA GLU A 499 21.25 -12.67 20.44
C GLU A 499 21.20 -13.74 19.34
N SER A 500 20.06 -13.84 18.63
CA SER A 500 19.92 -14.79 17.50
C SER A 500 20.62 -14.32 16.22
N LEU A 501 20.88 -13.02 16.09
CA LEU A 501 21.56 -12.40 14.94
C LEU A 501 23.07 -12.35 15.12
N LEU A 502 23.55 -12.28 16.39
CA LEU A 502 24.96 -12.25 16.72
C LEU A 502 25.65 -13.58 16.39
N ASP A 503 26.87 -13.49 15.92
CA ASP A 503 27.82 -14.60 15.77
C ASP A 503 29.24 -14.19 16.22
N GLU A 504 30.22 -15.07 16.01
CA GLU A 504 31.60 -14.88 16.46
C GLU A 504 32.33 -13.70 15.76
N ASP A 505 31.80 -13.25 14.60
CA ASP A 505 32.38 -12.19 13.78
C ASP A 505 31.62 -10.85 13.94
N SER A 506 30.59 -10.79 14.80
CA SER A 506 29.76 -9.60 14.98
C SER A 506 30.43 -8.60 15.91
N GLU A 507 30.67 -7.37 15.44
CA GLU A 507 31.32 -6.29 16.16
C GLU A 507 30.41 -5.10 16.50
N LEU A 508 29.38 -4.86 15.66
CA LEU A 508 28.49 -3.69 15.77
C LEU A 508 27.01 -4.10 15.69
N VAL A 509 26.22 -3.56 16.62
CA VAL A 509 24.75 -3.59 16.56
C VAL A 509 24.23 -2.18 16.45
N SER A 510 23.49 -1.86 15.37
CA SER A 510 22.77 -0.58 15.28
C SER A 510 21.30 -0.79 15.63
N LEU A 511 20.82 -0.01 16.61
CA LEU A 511 19.47 -0.07 17.14
C LEU A 511 18.70 1.21 16.83
N TYR A 512 17.70 1.15 15.94
CA TYR A 512 16.84 2.28 15.57
C TYR A 512 15.51 2.15 16.28
N TYR A 513 15.24 3.01 17.28
CA TYR A 513 13.98 2.94 18.04
C TYR A 513 12.88 3.79 17.41
N GLY A 514 11.66 3.21 17.37
CA GLY A 514 10.47 3.80 16.80
C GLY A 514 9.71 4.71 17.76
N SER A 515 8.55 5.20 17.29
CA SER A 515 7.66 6.08 18.07
C SER A 515 7.06 5.41 19.32
N ASP A 516 6.99 4.08 19.33
CA ASP A 516 6.40 3.29 20.42
C ASP A 516 7.44 2.82 21.46
N ALA A 517 8.73 3.18 21.28
CA ALA A 517 9.80 2.90 22.22
C ALA A 517 10.44 4.20 22.70
N THR A 518 10.97 4.19 23.93
CA THR A 518 11.67 5.36 24.46
C THR A 518 13.18 5.22 24.33
N LYS A 519 13.89 6.36 24.36
CA LYS A 519 15.34 6.39 24.32
C LYS A 519 15.96 5.60 25.47
N GLU A 520 15.41 5.77 26.67
CA GLU A 520 15.87 5.08 27.87
C GLU A 520 15.73 3.55 27.75
N GLN A 521 14.65 3.08 27.10
CA GLN A 521 14.47 1.65 26.82
C GLN A 521 15.53 1.14 25.85
N ALA A 522 15.81 1.90 24.79
CA ALA A 522 16.82 1.52 23.79
C ALA A 522 18.24 1.53 24.38
N GLU A 523 18.58 2.54 25.19
CA GLU A 523 19.87 2.62 25.89
C GLU A 523 20.04 1.48 26.90
N GLN A 524 18.99 1.10 27.64
CA GLN A 524 19.04 -0.03 28.57
C GLN A 524 19.26 -1.35 27.81
N LEU A 525 18.61 -1.55 26.66
CA LEU A 525 18.83 -2.72 25.82
C LEU A 525 20.28 -2.78 25.32
N ALA A 526 20.82 -1.64 24.90
CA ALA A 526 22.21 -1.53 24.48
C ALA A 526 23.18 -1.94 25.60
N GLU A 527 23.01 -1.36 26.80
CA GLU A 527 23.80 -1.74 27.96
C GLU A 527 23.71 -3.24 28.29
N ASP A 528 22.52 -3.84 28.19
CA ASP A 528 22.31 -5.26 28.47
C ASP A 528 23.02 -6.16 27.45
N ILE A 529 23.09 -5.75 26.18
CA ILE A 529 23.81 -6.48 25.12
C ILE A 529 25.35 -6.33 25.33
N GLU A 530 25.87 -5.12 25.51
CA GLU A 530 27.30 -4.85 25.71
C GLU A 530 27.84 -5.54 26.97
N ASN A 531 27.04 -5.59 28.04
CA ASN A 531 27.41 -6.31 29.27
C ASN A 531 27.46 -7.84 29.08
N THR A 532 26.75 -8.37 28.10
CA THR A 532 26.69 -9.81 27.80
C THR A 532 27.76 -10.20 26.77
N HIS A 533 28.07 -9.30 25.84
CA HIS A 533 28.96 -9.49 24.70
C HIS A 533 30.01 -8.34 24.70
N GLU A 534 31.12 -8.53 25.40
CA GLU A 534 32.15 -7.50 25.63
C GLU A 534 32.85 -7.00 24.34
N ASP A 535 32.77 -7.77 23.25
CA ASP A 535 33.38 -7.45 21.95
C ASP A 535 32.39 -6.77 20.99
N VAL A 536 31.14 -6.53 21.41
CA VAL A 536 30.08 -5.93 20.59
C VAL A 536 29.79 -4.51 21.07
N GLU A 537 29.85 -3.55 20.16
CA GLU A 537 29.41 -2.16 20.39
C GLU A 537 27.96 -1.99 19.95
N VAL A 538 27.15 -1.22 20.70
CA VAL A 538 25.75 -0.97 20.34
C VAL A 538 25.48 0.51 20.13
N GLU A 539 25.17 0.89 18.89
CA GLU A 539 24.76 2.25 18.56
C GLU A 539 23.24 2.40 18.64
N VAL A 540 22.76 3.40 19.39
CA VAL A 540 21.34 3.72 19.53
C VAL A 540 21.01 4.99 18.78
N GLN A 541 20.05 4.91 17.85
CA GLN A 541 19.61 6.04 17.03
C GLN A 541 18.07 6.15 17.05
N TYR A 542 17.58 7.40 17.05
CA TYR A 542 16.14 7.64 16.91
C TYR A 542 15.71 7.45 15.46
N GLY A 543 14.81 6.53 15.23
CA GLY A 543 14.21 6.30 13.92
C GLY A 543 12.84 6.98 13.74
N GLY A 544 12.04 7.02 14.82
CA GLY A 544 10.69 7.59 14.81
C GLY A 544 9.67 6.83 13.99
N GLN A 545 10.02 5.61 13.53
CA GLN A 545 9.14 4.78 12.73
C GLN A 545 7.92 4.31 13.52
N PRO A 546 6.72 4.28 12.88
CA PRO A 546 5.52 3.67 13.46
C PRO A 546 5.57 2.15 13.33
N VAL A 547 4.75 1.43 14.12
CA VAL A 547 4.49 -0.02 14.03
C VAL A 547 5.65 -0.88 14.51
N TYR A 548 6.88 -0.52 14.19
CA TYR A 548 8.08 -1.26 14.60
C TYR A 548 8.77 -0.53 15.75
N SER A 549 8.80 -1.18 16.92
CA SER A 549 9.47 -0.62 18.10
C SER A 549 10.98 -0.50 17.89
N TYR A 550 11.58 -1.48 17.17
CA TYR A 550 12.98 -1.46 16.81
C TYR A 550 13.24 -1.98 15.39
N PHE A 551 14.13 -1.30 14.66
CA PHE A 551 14.92 -1.92 13.59
C PHE A 551 16.32 -2.18 14.10
N ILE A 552 16.91 -3.29 13.71
CA ILE A 552 18.20 -3.79 14.21
C ILE A 552 19.04 -4.20 13.01
N SER A 553 20.31 -3.77 12.99
CA SER A 553 21.34 -4.39 12.15
C SER A 553 22.44 -4.96 12.99
N VAL A 554 23.08 -6.03 12.52
CA VAL A 554 24.23 -6.67 13.13
C VAL A 554 25.29 -6.85 12.04
N GLU A 555 26.47 -6.31 12.31
CA GLU A 555 27.63 -6.29 11.43
C GLU A 555 28.85 -6.92 12.10
#